data_90d5e2b9c2c166257044736972a1869f
#
_entry.id   90d5e2b9c2c166257044736972a1869f
#
_cell.length_a   1.000
_cell.length_b   1.000
_cell.length_c   1.000
_cell.angle_alpha   90.00
_cell.angle_beta   90.00
_cell.angle_gamma   90.00
#
_symmetry.space_group_name_H-M   'P 1'
#
loop_
_entity.id
_entity.type
_entity.pdbx_description
1 polymer ?
#
loop_
_entity_poly.entity_id
_entity_poly.type
_entity_poly.pdbx_seq_one_letter_code
_entity_poly.pdbx_strand_id
1 'polypeptide(L)'
;MIVYDSHIHMSSRHPASPEDFLKKSSAAGISGGLILSIPPVGNPDAYGVDIPAFERMEKVRDFCKACGPEFFPCFWIDVLEKDAVEQVKLAKETGMRALKIICSRHAPSACIPVCREAVKYDLPVLFHSGILWDGVDSGNYNRPCDFECMTEVPGLTFALAHISWPWTDECIAFYGKMLHANSAHKRNIRLFIDDAPGTPDIYRRNVFRNFALLGYDLSETLLFGVDTNVSNYNTEWVEYTLNFDRELFASLNDEFQNFDGYLAKAVFEKQNKPRPDLNDWFTNSTSRNLLRFLGEIR
;
A
#
# COMPACT_ATOMS: atom_id res chain seq x y z
N MET A 1 8.03 -18.88 -7.83
CA MET A 1 7.81 -17.99 -6.66
C MET A 1 6.53 -17.25 -6.94
N ILE A 2 5.62 -17.10 -5.97
CA ILE A 2 4.39 -16.32 -6.13
C ILE A 2 4.78 -14.84 -6.13
N VAL A 3 4.29 -14.08 -7.11
CA VAL A 3 4.47 -12.63 -7.19
C VAL A 3 3.12 -11.98 -6.93
N TYR A 4 3.07 -11.09 -5.93
CA TYR A 4 1.87 -10.38 -5.50
C TYR A 4 1.86 -8.95 -6.00
N ASP A 5 0.67 -8.49 -6.41
CA ASP A 5 0.35 -7.09 -6.67
C ASP A 5 -0.56 -6.58 -5.55
N SER A 6 -0.09 -5.62 -4.76
CA SER A 6 -0.81 -5.12 -3.59
C SER A 6 -1.88 -4.07 -3.90
N HIS A 7 -2.05 -3.66 -5.18
CA HIS A 7 -2.90 -2.51 -5.52
C HIS A 7 -3.69 -2.71 -6.80
N ILE A 8 -4.76 -3.51 -6.73
CA ILE A 8 -5.62 -3.83 -7.87
C ILE A 8 -7.05 -3.34 -7.58
N HIS A 9 -7.62 -2.53 -8.47
CA HIS A 9 -8.94 -1.95 -8.29
C HIS A 9 -10.06 -2.73 -8.99
N MET A 10 -11.25 -2.75 -8.40
CA MET A 10 -12.50 -3.04 -9.09
C MET A 10 -13.20 -1.74 -9.50
N SER A 11 -13.91 -1.77 -10.63
CA SER A 11 -14.68 -0.64 -11.14
C SER A 11 -16.18 -0.92 -11.09
N SER A 12 -16.97 0.12 -10.81
CA SER A 12 -18.43 0.06 -10.91
C SER A 12 -18.93 0.03 -12.37
N ARG A 13 -18.14 0.62 -13.30
CA ARG A 13 -18.53 0.76 -14.72
C ARG A 13 -18.13 -0.42 -15.60
N HIS A 14 -17.11 -1.11 -15.22
CA HIS A 14 -16.51 -2.14 -16.07
C HIS A 14 -16.47 -3.45 -15.30
N PRO A 15 -17.52 -4.30 -15.44
CA PRO A 15 -17.49 -5.63 -14.85
C PRO A 15 -16.34 -6.43 -15.46
N ALA A 16 -15.65 -7.18 -14.61
CA ALA A 16 -14.54 -8.01 -15.01
C ALA A 16 -14.91 -9.48 -14.85
N SER A 17 -14.45 -10.30 -15.79
CA SER A 17 -14.43 -11.75 -15.63
C SER A 17 -13.20 -12.16 -14.82
N PRO A 18 -13.34 -12.96 -13.75
CA PRO A 18 -12.18 -13.52 -13.04
C PRO A 18 -11.24 -14.29 -13.97
N GLU A 19 -11.77 -15.00 -14.95
CA GLU A 19 -10.99 -15.76 -15.93
C GLU A 19 -10.14 -14.85 -16.82
N ASP A 20 -10.72 -13.77 -17.37
CA ASP A 20 -10.00 -12.80 -18.19
C ASP A 20 -8.91 -12.08 -17.37
N PHE A 21 -9.22 -11.73 -16.13
CA PHE A 21 -8.26 -11.12 -15.20
C PHE A 21 -7.09 -12.08 -14.93
N LEU A 22 -7.38 -13.32 -14.55
CA LEU A 22 -6.35 -14.34 -14.29
C LEU A 22 -5.45 -14.59 -15.51
N LYS A 23 -6.03 -14.63 -16.72
CA LYS A 23 -5.25 -14.76 -17.93
C LYS A 23 -4.24 -13.61 -18.11
N LYS A 24 -4.68 -12.38 -17.88
CA LYS A 24 -3.83 -11.18 -18.01
C LYS A 24 -2.79 -11.08 -16.89
N SER A 25 -3.20 -11.29 -15.64
CA SER A 25 -2.30 -11.22 -14.50
C SER A 25 -1.21 -12.29 -14.55
N SER A 26 -1.60 -13.53 -14.91
CA SER A 26 -0.63 -14.62 -15.10
C SER A 26 0.34 -14.35 -16.25
N ALA A 27 -0.14 -13.77 -17.37
CA ALA A 27 0.72 -13.37 -18.48
C ALA A 27 1.76 -12.32 -18.03
N ALA A 28 1.40 -11.40 -17.13
CA ALA A 28 2.31 -10.42 -16.54
C ALA A 28 3.20 -10.98 -15.41
N GLY A 29 3.11 -12.27 -15.11
CA GLY A 29 3.88 -12.92 -14.04
C GLY A 29 3.30 -12.72 -12.63
N ILE A 30 2.10 -12.15 -12.48
CA ILE A 30 1.41 -11.96 -11.19
C ILE A 30 0.57 -13.19 -10.89
N SER A 31 0.72 -13.73 -9.69
CA SER A 31 0.07 -14.96 -9.25
C SER A 31 -0.88 -14.76 -8.06
N GLY A 32 -0.90 -13.56 -7.47
CA GLY A 32 -1.75 -13.22 -6.33
C GLY A 32 -1.81 -11.71 -6.14
N GLY A 33 -2.61 -11.25 -5.19
CA GLY A 33 -2.67 -9.81 -4.92
C GLY A 33 -3.83 -9.37 -4.03
N LEU A 34 -3.84 -8.08 -3.73
CA LEU A 34 -4.87 -7.41 -2.96
C LEU A 34 -5.84 -6.70 -3.91
N ILE A 35 -7.09 -7.17 -3.97
CA ILE A 35 -8.12 -6.61 -4.84
C ILE A 35 -9.02 -5.69 -4.02
N LEU A 36 -9.04 -4.42 -4.38
CA LEU A 36 -9.83 -3.38 -3.75
C LEU A 36 -11.25 -3.40 -4.29
N SER A 37 -12.23 -3.37 -3.41
CA SER A 37 -13.66 -3.34 -3.80
C SER A 37 -14.00 -2.12 -4.65
N ILE A 38 -15.14 -2.16 -5.29
CA ILE A 38 -15.75 -0.99 -5.91
C ILE A 38 -15.75 0.16 -4.90
N PRO A 39 -15.38 1.41 -5.31
CA PRO A 39 -15.32 2.56 -4.43
C PRO A 39 -16.72 2.94 -3.88
N PRO A 40 -16.79 3.59 -2.70
CA PRO A 40 -18.04 4.15 -2.17
C PRO A 40 -18.53 5.31 -3.02
N VAL A 41 -19.85 5.55 -3.04
CA VAL A 41 -20.48 6.59 -3.88
C VAL A 41 -19.91 8.00 -3.65
N GLY A 42 -19.38 8.26 -2.45
CA GLY A 42 -18.73 9.51 -2.11
C GLY A 42 -17.37 9.75 -2.79
N ASN A 43 -16.81 8.72 -3.43
CA ASN A 43 -15.55 8.85 -4.18
C ASN A 43 -15.83 9.14 -5.66
N PRO A 44 -15.08 10.05 -6.33
CA PRO A 44 -15.23 10.33 -7.75
C PRO A 44 -15.18 9.09 -8.66
N ASP A 45 -14.36 8.10 -8.33
CA ASP A 45 -14.21 6.86 -9.09
C ASP A 45 -15.44 5.94 -9.02
N ALA A 46 -16.38 6.20 -8.12
CA ALA A 46 -17.69 5.56 -8.12
C ALA A 46 -18.58 6.04 -9.27
N TYR A 47 -18.26 7.17 -9.88
CA TYR A 47 -19.03 7.79 -10.96
C TYR A 47 -20.53 7.96 -10.63
N GLY A 48 -20.83 8.24 -9.35
CA GLY A 48 -22.20 8.39 -8.88
C GLY A 48 -23.00 7.07 -8.76
N VAL A 49 -22.35 5.91 -8.92
CA VAL A 49 -22.99 4.60 -8.72
C VAL A 49 -23.00 4.29 -7.23
N ASP A 50 -24.20 4.21 -6.67
CA ASP A 50 -24.41 3.87 -5.26
C ASP A 50 -24.64 2.36 -5.10
N ILE A 51 -23.64 1.67 -4.57
CA ILE A 51 -23.72 0.24 -4.23
C ILE A 51 -23.53 0.11 -2.72
N PRO A 52 -24.47 -0.52 -2.01
CA PRO A 52 -24.37 -0.71 -0.56
C PRO A 52 -23.04 -1.37 -0.14
N ALA A 53 -22.50 -0.96 1.01
CA ALA A 53 -21.22 -1.45 1.53
C ALA A 53 -21.13 -3.00 1.52
N PHE A 54 -22.19 -3.66 2.03
CA PHE A 54 -22.23 -5.12 2.08
C PHE A 54 -22.14 -5.76 0.67
N GLU A 55 -22.87 -5.22 -0.31
CA GLU A 55 -22.83 -5.72 -1.69
C GLU A 55 -21.45 -5.52 -2.33
N ARG A 56 -20.75 -4.39 -2.03
CA ARG A 56 -19.38 -4.15 -2.49
C ARG A 56 -18.40 -5.16 -1.89
N MET A 57 -18.58 -5.52 -0.60
CA MET A 57 -17.79 -6.56 0.06
C MET A 57 -18.03 -7.93 -0.57
N GLU A 58 -19.28 -8.32 -0.81
CA GLU A 58 -19.60 -9.59 -1.44
C GLU A 58 -19.03 -9.70 -2.85
N LYS A 59 -19.14 -8.66 -3.66
CA LYS A 59 -18.62 -8.65 -5.02
C LYS A 59 -17.10 -8.87 -5.05
N VAL A 60 -16.33 -8.18 -4.22
CA VAL A 60 -14.86 -8.36 -4.19
C VAL A 60 -14.47 -9.71 -3.58
N ARG A 61 -15.16 -10.17 -2.53
CA ARG A 61 -14.94 -11.50 -1.95
C ARG A 61 -15.15 -12.60 -2.98
N ASP A 62 -16.28 -12.57 -3.69
CA ASP A 62 -16.64 -13.62 -4.64
C ASP A 62 -15.72 -13.59 -5.88
N PHE A 63 -15.30 -12.40 -6.31
CA PHE A 63 -14.29 -12.23 -7.33
C PHE A 63 -12.95 -12.86 -6.92
N CYS A 64 -12.43 -12.51 -5.74
CA CYS A 64 -11.19 -13.10 -5.22
C CYS A 64 -11.29 -14.61 -5.08
N LYS A 65 -12.41 -15.13 -4.57
CA LYS A 65 -12.64 -16.55 -4.43
C LYS A 65 -12.60 -17.28 -5.79
N ALA A 66 -13.15 -16.66 -6.83
CA ALA A 66 -13.09 -17.20 -8.19
C ALA A 66 -11.67 -17.13 -8.79
N CYS A 67 -10.86 -16.13 -8.39
CA CYS A 67 -9.47 -16.03 -8.83
C CYS A 67 -8.53 -17.02 -8.11
N GLY A 68 -8.86 -17.44 -6.90
CA GLY A 68 -8.06 -18.41 -6.15
C GLY A 68 -7.53 -17.89 -4.81
N PRO A 69 -6.87 -18.75 -4.01
CA PRO A 69 -6.53 -18.47 -2.61
C PRO A 69 -5.46 -17.38 -2.42
N GLU A 70 -4.72 -17.03 -3.47
CA GLU A 70 -3.66 -16.03 -3.42
C GLU A 70 -4.17 -14.60 -3.71
N PHE A 71 -5.47 -14.42 -3.97
CA PHE A 71 -6.10 -13.12 -4.16
C PHE A 71 -6.95 -12.78 -2.94
N PHE A 72 -6.67 -11.62 -2.35
CA PHE A 72 -7.22 -11.20 -1.07
C PHE A 72 -8.18 -10.01 -1.27
N PRO A 73 -9.42 -10.08 -0.71
CA PRO A 73 -10.38 -9.00 -0.83
C PRO A 73 -10.06 -7.86 0.15
N CYS A 74 -10.06 -6.62 -0.35
CA CYS A 74 -9.91 -5.39 0.40
C CYS A 74 -11.16 -4.53 0.27
N PHE A 75 -11.73 -4.09 1.38
CA PHE A 75 -12.92 -3.24 1.37
C PHE A 75 -12.54 -1.76 1.35
N TRP A 76 -13.03 -1.04 0.34
CA TRP A 76 -12.87 0.41 0.27
C TRP A 76 -14.00 1.09 1.04
N ILE A 77 -13.67 1.65 2.20
CA ILE A 77 -14.59 2.27 3.15
C ILE A 77 -14.58 3.80 3.03
N ASP A 78 -15.75 4.43 3.11
CA ASP A 78 -15.88 5.87 3.32
C ASP A 78 -16.11 6.15 4.82
N VAL A 79 -15.13 6.74 5.46
CA VAL A 79 -15.17 7.02 6.91
C VAL A 79 -16.20 8.08 7.30
N LEU A 80 -16.78 8.80 6.33
CA LEU A 80 -17.85 9.78 6.55
C LEU A 80 -19.26 9.14 6.59
N GLU A 81 -19.40 7.87 6.22
CA GLU A 81 -20.64 7.14 6.38
C GLU A 81 -20.95 6.95 7.87
N LYS A 82 -22.23 7.08 8.23
CA LYS A 82 -22.66 7.08 9.66
C LYS A 82 -22.33 5.78 10.39
N ASP A 83 -22.33 4.68 9.66
CA ASP A 83 -22.07 3.32 10.14
C ASP A 83 -20.66 2.82 9.76
N ALA A 84 -19.74 3.74 9.41
CA ALA A 84 -18.40 3.36 8.96
C ALA A 84 -17.64 2.49 9.99
N VAL A 85 -17.82 2.74 11.28
CA VAL A 85 -17.18 1.95 12.34
C VAL A 85 -17.77 0.53 12.39
N GLU A 86 -19.08 0.40 12.27
CA GLU A 86 -19.79 -0.89 12.21
C GLU A 86 -19.44 -1.69 10.97
N GLN A 87 -19.20 -1.00 9.84
CA GLN A 87 -18.77 -1.63 8.60
C GLN A 87 -17.41 -2.35 8.74
N VAL A 88 -16.54 -1.94 9.66
CA VAL A 88 -15.25 -2.63 9.91
C VAL A 88 -15.48 -4.05 10.43
N LYS A 89 -16.40 -4.21 11.40
CA LYS A 89 -16.80 -5.53 11.90
C LYS A 89 -17.42 -6.37 10.78
N LEU A 90 -18.34 -5.78 10.02
CA LEU A 90 -18.99 -6.43 8.90
C LEU A 90 -17.96 -6.87 7.83
N ALA A 91 -16.97 -6.05 7.56
CA ALA A 91 -15.86 -6.39 6.63
C ALA A 91 -15.12 -7.65 7.10
N LYS A 92 -14.78 -7.74 8.40
CA LYS A 92 -14.16 -8.95 8.96
C LYS A 92 -15.06 -10.18 8.81
N GLU A 93 -16.33 -10.04 9.17
CA GLU A 93 -17.32 -11.13 9.11
C GLU A 93 -17.58 -11.60 7.65
N THR A 94 -17.49 -10.68 6.70
CA THR A 94 -17.63 -10.98 5.26
C THR A 94 -16.36 -11.56 4.65
N GLY A 95 -15.25 -11.58 5.40
CA GLY A 95 -13.98 -12.18 4.96
C GLY A 95 -13.01 -11.20 4.30
N MET A 96 -13.20 -9.89 4.49
CA MET A 96 -12.22 -8.90 4.03
C MET A 96 -10.89 -9.08 4.78
N ARG A 97 -9.79 -8.82 4.08
CA ARG A 97 -8.43 -8.99 4.59
C ARG A 97 -7.74 -7.66 4.89
N ALA A 98 -8.22 -6.58 4.31
CA ALA A 98 -7.74 -5.22 4.52
C ALA A 98 -8.85 -4.21 4.28
N LEU A 99 -8.59 -2.96 4.66
CA LEU A 99 -9.42 -1.79 4.33
C LEU A 99 -8.64 -0.86 3.41
N LYS A 100 -9.32 -0.20 2.46
CA LYS A 100 -8.80 0.92 1.67
C LYS A 100 -9.48 2.20 2.10
N ILE A 101 -8.71 3.28 2.28
CA ILE A 101 -9.23 4.62 2.59
C ILE A 101 -8.55 5.64 1.67
N ILE A 102 -9.35 6.57 1.15
CA ILE A 102 -8.88 7.78 0.47
C ILE A 102 -9.42 9.00 1.20
N CYS A 103 -8.52 9.87 1.67
CA CYS A 103 -8.87 11.13 2.31
C CYS A 103 -9.07 12.23 1.26
N SER A 104 -10.20 12.21 0.53
CA SER A 104 -10.49 13.21 -0.50
C SER A 104 -11.33 14.40 -0.01
N ARG A 105 -12.02 14.22 1.14
CA ARG A 105 -12.98 15.21 1.69
C ARG A 105 -12.82 15.46 3.19
N HIS A 106 -11.81 14.87 3.81
CA HIS A 106 -11.58 14.93 5.25
C HIS A 106 -10.10 14.71 5.56
N ALA A 107 -9.64 15.24 6.68
CA ALA A 107 -8.30 14.97 7.18
C ALA A 107 -8.16 13.50 7.67
N PRO A 108 -6.94 12.92 7.64
CA PRO A 108 -6.68 11.58 8.18
C PRO A 108 -7.14 11.37 9.62
N SER A 109 -7.20 12.41 10.44
CA SER A 109 -7.71 12.32 11.82
C SER A 109 -9.16 11.85 11.91
N ALA A 110 -9.98 12.07 10.89
CA ALA A 110 -11.34 11.54 10.82
C ALA A 110 -11.38 10.01 10.71
N CYS A 111 -10.28 9.38 10.26
CA CYS A 111 -10.17 7.93 10.14
C CYS A 111 -9.89 7.22 11.47
N ILE A 112 -9.51 7.95 12.53
CA ILE A 112 -9.09 7.36 13.82
C ILE A 112 -10.13 6.37 14.39
N PRO A 113 -11.44 6.65 14.40
CA PRO A 113 -12.43 5.69 14.91
C PRO A 113 -12.44 4.37 14.12
N VAL A 114 -12.40 4.45 12.78
CA VAL A 114 -12.34 3.29 11.89
C VAL A 114 -11.02 2.51 12.10
N CYS A 115 -9.89 3.22 12.20
CA CYS A 115 -8.59 2.59 12.45
C CYS A 115 -8.51 1.89 13.81
N ARG A 116 -9.10 2.47 14.86
CA ARG A 116 -9.19 1.81 16.18
C ARG A 116 -10.03 0.54 16.12
N GLU A 117 -11.10 0.56 15.36
CA GLU A 117 -11.92 -0.63 15.15
C GLU A 117 -11.18 -1.67 14.31
N ALA A 118 -10.46 -1.24 13.25
CA ALA A 118 -9.64 -2.11 12.41
C ALA A 118 -8.57 -2.89 13.21
N VAL A 119 -7.94 -2.24 14.19
CA VAL A 119 -6.97 -2.91 15.10
C VAL A 119 -7.63 -4.06 15.87
N LYS A 120 -8.89 -3.93 16.33
CA LYS A 120 -9.58 -5.00 17.06
C LYS A 120 -9.84 -6.26 16.24
N TYR A 121 -9.93 -6.10 14.93
CA TYR A 121 -10.21 -7.19 13.99
C TYR A 121 -8.99 -7.62 13.17
N ASP A 122 -7.79 -7.10 13.49
CA ASP A 122 -6.56 -7.35 12.75
C ASP A 122 -6.73 -7.07 11.24
N LEU A 123 -7.38 -5.96 10.90
CA LEU A 123 -7.53 -5.49 9.53
C LEU A 123 -6.53 -4.35 9.26
N PRO A 124 -5.51 -4.57 8.43
CA PRO A 124 -4.62 -3.49 8.01
C PRO A 124 -5.35 -2.50 7.09
N VAL A 125 -4.83 -1.28 7.03
CA VAL A 125 -5.43 -0.18 6.27
C VAL A 125 -4.47 0.31 5.18
N LEU A 126 -4.87 0.23 3.91
CA LEU A 126 -4.17 0.84 2.80
C LEU A 126 -4.74 2.24 2.56
N PHE A 127 -3.98 3.27 2.94
CA PHE A 127 -4.33 4.65 2.64
C PHE A 127 -3.81 5.06 1.26
N HIS A 128 -4.61 5.81 0.51
CA HIS A 128 -4.05 6.65 -0.53
C HIS A 128 -3.16 7.71 0.14
N SER A 129 -2.02 7.97 -0.45
CA SER A 129 -1.13 9.07 -0.05
C SER A 129 -0.46 9.66 -1.29
N GLY A 130 -0.17 10.95 -1.26
CA GLY A 130 0.27 11.65 -2.44
C GLY A 130 -0.86 12.46 -3.09
N ILE A 131 -0.58 13.02 -4.24
CA ILE A 131 -1.57 13.83 -4.97
C ILE A 131 -2.66 12.93 -5.58
N LEU A 132 -3.91 13.37 -5.48
CA LEU A 132 -5.04 12.74 -6.18
C LEU A 132 -5.30 13.49 -7.49
N TRP A 133 -5.59 12.71 -8.54
CA TRP A 133 -5.93 13.23 -9.87
C TRP A 133 -7.45 13.32 -10.07
N ASP A 134 -8.17 13.74 -9.02
CA ASP A 134 -9.63 13.78 -8.95
C ASP A 134 -10.24 15.12 -9.37
N GLY A 135 -9.40 16.10 -9.72
CA GLY A 135 -9.84 17.41 -10.19
C GLY A 135 -10.37 18.36 -9.09
N VAL A 136 -10.23 17.99 -7.82
CA VAL A 136 -10.61 18.79 -6.66
C VAL A 136 -9.40 19.08 -5.75
N ASP A 137 -9.57 19.92 -4.74
CA ASP A 137 -8.51 20.28 -3.78
C ASP A 137 -8.34 19.19 -2.69
N SER A 138 -8.01 17.99 -3.12
CA SER A 138 -7.81 16.82 -2.24
C SER A 138 -6.37 16.70 -1.72
N GLY A 139 -5.41 17.38 -2.32
CA GLY A 139 -4.00 17.37 -1.89
C GLY A 139 -3.77 17.83 -0.46
N ASN A 140 -4.71 18.59 0.11
CA ASN A 140 -4.69 19.02 1.51
C ASN A 140 -4.90 17.87 2.52
N TYR A 141 -5.24 16.66 2.08
CA TYR A 141 -5.62 15.55 2.96
C TYR A 141 -4.75 14.31 2.82
N ASN A 142 -3.80 14.31 1.88
CA ASN A 142 -3.04 13.10 1.52
C ASN A 142 -1.52 13.28 1.65
N ARG A 143 -1.07 14.29 2.36
CA ARG A 143 0.36 14.47 2.67
C ARG A 143 0.78 13.54 3.80
N PRO A 144 1.97 12.93 3.74
CA PRO A 144 2.43 12.00 4.78
C PRO A 144 2.38 12.55 6.20
N CYS A 145 2.71 13.83 6.41
CA CYS A 145 2.65 14.42 7.75
C CYS A 145 1.22 14.56 8.31
N ASP A 146 0.19 14.56 7.49
CA ASP A 146 -1.19 14.59 7.98
C ASP A 146 -1.59 13.26 8.65
N PHE A 147 -0.89 12.17 8.31
CA PHE A 147 -1.06 10.85 8.94
C PHE A 147 -0.35 10.70 10.29
N GLU A 148 0.34 11.74 10.80
CA GLU A 148 0.95 11.69 12.13
C GLU A 148 -0.06 11.38 13.24
N CYS A 149 -1.31 11.73 13.05
CA CYS A 149 -2.41 11.39 13.95
C CYS A 149 -2.59 9.87 14.17
N MET A 150 -2.09 9.03 13.26
CA MET A 150 -2.13 7.56 13.41
C MET A 150 -1.25 7.07 14.57
N THR A 151 -0.34 7.89 15.10
CA THR A 151 0.37 7.59 16.36
C THR A 151 -0.56 7.43 17.55
N GLU A 152 -1.80 7.93 17.47
CA GLU A 152 -2.84 7.75 18.48
C GLU A 152 -3.57 6.39 18.40
N VAL A 153 -3.19 5.54 17.45
CA VAL A 153 -3.80 4.22 17.25
C VAL A 153 -2.74 3.13 17.42
N PRO A 154 -2.35 2.78 18.66
CA PRO A 154 -1.37 1.72 18.91
C PRO A 154 -1.82 0.38 18.34
N GLY A 155 -0.88 -0.35 17.74
CA GLY A 155 -1.14 -1.64 17.11
C GLY A 155 -1.64 -1.56 15.67
N LEU A 156 -1.86 -0.35 15.12
CA LEU A 156 -2.30 -0.19 13.74
C LEU A 156 -1.23 -0.71 12.76
N THR A 157 -1.66 -1.53 11.82
CA THR A 157 -0.91 -1.86 10.59
C THR A 157 -1.52 -1.06 9.45
N PHE A 158 -0.71 -0.25 8.77
CA PHE A 158 -1.19 0.51 7.62
C PHE A 158 -0.11 0.73 6.57
N ALA A 159 -0.54 1.04 5.35
CA ALA A 159 0.33 1.38 4.24
C ALA A 159 -0.01 2.77 3.69
N LEU A 160 1.01 3.51 3.23
CA LEU A 160 0.86 4.72 2.43
C LEU A 160 1.16 4.40 0.98
N ALA A 161 0.17 4.58 0.10
CA ALA A 161 0.29 4.29 -1.33
C ALA A 161 1.17 5.30 -2.08
N HIS A 162 1.69 4.88 -3.24
CA HIS A 162 2.39 5.71 -4.24
C HIS A 162 3.67 6.38 -3.73
N ILE A 163 4.31 5.84 -2.70
CA ILE A 163 5.44 6.48 -2.02
C ILE A 163 5.12 7.96 -1.70
N SER A 164 3.83 8.29 -1.64
CA SER A 164 3.29 9.63 -1.34
C SER A 164 3.73 10.76 -2.31
N TRP A 165 4.02 10.45 -3.59
CA TRP A 165 4.42 11.48 -4.54
C TRP A 165 3.38 12.62 -4.65
N PRO A 166 3.78 13.91 -4.68
CA PRO A 166 5.14 14.43 -4.78
C PRO A 166 5.86 14.64 -3.43
N TRP A 167 5.25 14.30 -2.30
CA TRP A 167 5.78 14.56 -0.95
C TRP A 167 6.64 13.39 -0.44
N THR A 168 7.54 12.90 -1.26
CA THR A 168 8.37 11.73 -0.97
C THR A 168 9.32 11.95 0.21
N ASP A 169 9.87 13.17 0.40
CA ASP A 169 10.71 13.50 1.54
C ASP A 169 9.90 13.51 2.86
N GLU A 170 8.65 13.96 2.82
CA GLU A 170 7.75 13.83 3.97
C GLU A 170 7.44 12.37 4.28
N CYS A 171 7.26 11.51 3.26
CA CYS A 171 7.06 10.08 3.43
C CYS A 171 8.25 9.44 4.15
N ILE A 172 9.47 9.78 3.73
CA ILE A 172 10.70 9.29 4.36
C ILE A 172 10.79 9.77 5.82
N ALA A 173 10.54 11.05 6.07
CA ALA A 173 10.57 11.63 7.42
C ALA A 173 9.50 11.00 8.32
N PHE A 174 8.30 10.79 7.79
CA PHE A 174 7.20 10.15 8.50
C PHE A 174 7.51 8.67 8.85
N TYR A 175 8.12 7.93 7.91
CA TYR A 175 8.59 6.57 8.19
C TYR A 175 9.53 6.54 9.39
N GLY A 176 10.53 7.43 9.42
CA GLY A 176 11.44 7.57 10.56
C GLY A 176 10.72 7.94 11.85
N LYS A 177 9.70 8.79 11.79
CA LYS A 177 8.86 9.13 12.95
C LYS A 177 8.11 7.92 13.50
N MET A 178 7.58 7.04 12.64
CA MET A 178 6.91 5.81 13.07
C MET A 178 7.90 4.83 13.73
N LEU A 179 9.10 4.68 13.20
CA LEU A 179 10.16 3.89 13.84
C LEU A 179 10.49 4.43 15.24
N HIS A 180 10.58 5.76 15.39
CA HIS A 180 10.80 6.39 16.69
C HIS A 180 9.61 6.18 17.64
N ALA A 181 8.38 6.34 17.18
CA ALA A 181 7.18 6.11 17.98
C ALA A 181 7.12 4.68 18.55
N ASN A 182 7.56 3.70 17.77
CA ASN A 182 7.65 2.32 18.22
C ASN A 182 8.78 2.11 19.24
N SER A 183 9.98 2.62 18.98
CA SER A 183 11.14 2.43 19.84
C SER A 183 11.02 3.17 21.17
N ALA A 184 10.65 4.45 21.15
CA ALA A 184 10.59 5.32 22.32
C ALA A 184 9.26 5.23 23.08
N HIS A 185 8.14 5.04 22.38
CA HIS A 185 6.79 5.12 22.95
C HIS A 185 6.00 3.81 22.89
N LYS A 186 6.59 2.73 22.37
CA LYS A 186 6.01 1.38 22.32
C LYS A 186 4.62 1.33 21.66
N ARG A 187 4.44 2.10 20.59
CA ARG A 187 3.15 2.19 19.89
C ARG A 187 2.78 0.93 19.12
N ASN A 188 3.78 0.10 18.77
CA ASN A 188 3.58 -1.14 18.02
C ASN A 188 2.83 -0.93 16.69
N ILE A 189 3.13 0.15 16.00
CA ILE A 189 2.55 0.52 14.71
C ILE A 189 3.41 -0.07 13.60
N ARG A 190 2.78 -0.67 12.60
CA ARG A 190 3.47 -1.19 11.42
C ARG A 190 3.12 -0.32 10.22
N LEU A 191 4.08 0.49 9.77
CA LEU A 191 3.94 1.30 8.56
C LEU A 191 4.59 0.60 7.38
N PHE A 192 3.80 0.36 6.33
CA PHE A 192 4.24 -0.10 5.03
C PHE A 192 4.24 1.06 4.03
N ILE A 193 5.08 0.95 3.02
CA ILE A 193 5.11 1.85 1.86
C ILE A 193 4.69 1.03 0.65
N ASP A 194 3.64 1.46 -0.03
CA ASP A 194 3.20 0.87 -1.28
C ASP A 194 3.82 1.66 -2.44
N ASP A 195 4.54 0.97 -3.30
CA ASP A 195 5.26 1.57 -4.42
C ASP A 195 4.43 1.64 -5.71
N ALA A 196 3.13 1.35 -5.63
CA ALA A 196 2.23 1.46 -6.76
C ALA A 196 2.44 2.78 -7.54
N PRO A 197 2.39 2.76 -8.88
CA PRO A 197 2.71 3.91 -9.69
C PRO A 197 1.87 5.15 -9.37
N GLY A 198 2.50 6.17 -8.98
CA GLY A 198 2.07 7.53 -8.65
C GLY A 198 3.32 8.37 -8.61
N THR A 199 4.43 7.78 -8.15
CA THR A 199 5.77 8.36 -8.23
C THR A 199 6.37 8.08 -9.60
N PRO A 200 6.60 9.12 -10.44
CA PRO A 200 7.23 8.92 -11.76
C PRO A 200 8.62 8.27 -11.65
N ASP A 201 8.95 7.42 -12.60
CA ASP A 201 10.18 6.60 -12.62
C ASP A 201 11.47 7.37 -12.35
N ILE A 202 11.56 8.60 -12.87
CA ILE A 202 12.74 9.47 -12.68
C ILE A 202 12.97 9.86 -11.22
N TYR A 203 11.93 9.80 -10.37
CA TYR A 203 12.05 10.12 -8.93
C TYR A 203 12.26 8.88 -8.07
N ARG A 204 11.80 7.70 -8.49
CA ARG A 204 11.84 6.45 -7.71
C ARG A 204 13.24 6.12 -7.21
N ARG A 205 14.27 6.21 -8.10
CA ARG A 205 15.65 5.96 -7.72
C ARG A 205 16.11 6.80 -6.52
N ASN A 206 15.84 8.10 -6.55
CA ASN A 206 16.26 9.01 -5.49
C ASN A 206 15.53 8.72 -4.19
N VAL A 207 14.26 8.39 -4.24
CA VAL A 207 13.46 8.08 -3.05
C VAL A 207 13.99 6.84 -2.34
N PHE A 208 14.14 5.71 -3.03
CA PHE A 208 14.66 4.48 -2.42
C PHE A 208 16.12 4.62 -1.96
N ARG A 209 16.92 5.35 -2.74
CA ARG A 209 18.28 5.70 -2.33
C ARG A 209 18.29 6.48 -1.02
N ASN A 210 17.39 7.44 -0.84
CA ASN A 210 17.30 8.25 0.38
C ASN A 210 16.81 7.42 1.58
N PHE A 211 15.85 6.53 1.44
CA PHE A 211 15.49 5.58 2.48
C PHE A 211 16.70 4.78 2.96
N ALA A 212 17.44 4.20 2.03
CA ALA A 212 18.62 3.40 2.34
C ALA A 212 19.75 4.24 2.99
N LEU A 213 20.02 5.46 2.50
CA LEU A 213 21.04 6.37 3.07
C LEU A 213 20.71 6.81 4.50
N LEU A 214 19.42 6.93 4.85
CA LEU A 214 18.99 7.21 6.22
C LEU A 214 19.02 5.97 7.12
N GLY A 215 19.38 4.80 6.56
CA GLY A 215 19.41 3.54 7.29
C GLY A 215 18.01 3.02 7.61
N TYR A 216 17.00 3.39 6.82
CA TYR A 216 15.65 2.85 6.92
C TYR A 216 15.55 1.62 6.03
N ASP A 217 15.35 0.46 6.63
CA ASP A 217 15.22 -0.81 5.93
C ASP A 217 13.76 -1.05 5.57
N LEU A 218 13.50 -1.20 4.27
CA LEU A 218 12.18 -1.48 3.73
C LEU A 218 11.98 -2.97 3.37
N SER A 219 12.93 -3.84 3.67
CA SER A 219 12.87 -5.26 3.29
C SER A 219 11.61 -5.98 3.76
N GLU A 220 11.01 -5.54 4.88
CA GLU A 220 9.79 -6.14 5.44
C GLU A 220 8.54 -5.26 5.30
N THR A 221 8.68 -4.05 4.75
CA THR A 221 7.60 -3.03 4.76
C THR A 221 7.34 -2.38 3.41
N LEU A 222 8.07 -2.73 2.35
CA LEU A 222 7.77 -2.31 0.99
C LEU A 222 6.74 -3.25 0.37
N LEU A 223 5.71 -2.71 -0.26
CA LEU A 223 4.69 -3.43 -1.02
C LEU A 223 4.84 -3.11 -2.50
N PHE A 224 4.90 -4.12 -3.34
CA PHE A 224 4.83 -3.95 -4.78
C PHE A 224 3.38 -3.85 -5.23
N GLY A 225 3.04 -2.83 -6.00
CA GLY A 225 1.71 -2.64 -6.58
C GLY A 225 1.78 -1.96 -7.94
N VAL A 226 0.71 -2.08 -8.75
CA VAL A 226 0.67 -1.50 -10.09
C VAL A 226 -0.50 -0.55 -10.35
N ASP A 227 -1.42 -0.40 -9.40
CA ASP A 227 -2.56 0.51 -9.44
C ASP A 227 -3.41 0.34 -10.72
N THR A 228 -3.68 -0.90 -11.08
CA THR A 228 -4.48 -1.24 -12.26
C THR A 228 -5.88 -1.72 -11.89
N ASN A 229 -6.75 -1.85 -12.89
CA ASN A 229 -8.11 -2.31 -12.70
C ASN A 229 -8.29 -3.74 -13.21
N VAL A 230 -9.03 -4.59 -12.48
CA VAL A 230 -9.30 -5.98 -12.88
C VAL A 230 -9.93 -6.11 -14.28
N SER A 231 -10.76 -5.13 -14.69
CA SER A 231 -11.42 -5.15 -16.01
C SER A 231 -10.47 -4.81 -17.17
N ASN A 232 -9.44 -4.04 -16.88
CA ASN A 232 -8.42 -3.62 -17.85
C ASN A 232 -7.02 -3.80 -17.27
N TYR A 233 -6.74 -5.03 -16.79
CA TYR A 233 -5.42 -5.34 -16.25
C TYR A 233 -4.39 -5.25 -17.38
N ASN A 234 -3.56 -4.22 -17.32
CA ASN A 234 -2.63 -3.88 -18.39
C ASN A 234 -1.34 -4.69 -18.24
N THR A 235 -1.27 -5.82 -18.91
CA THR A 235 -0.14 -6.75 -18.85
C THR A 235 1.19 -6.08 -19.17
N GLU A 236 1.26 -5.26 -20.23
CA GLU A 236 2.50 -4.57 -20.64
C GLU A 236 2.98 -3.60 -19.57
N TRP A 237 2.07 -2.86 -18.95
CA TRP A 237 2.40 -1.92 -17.88
C TRP A 237 2.90 -2.65 -16.63
N VAL A 238 2.26 -3.75 -16.25
CA VAL A 238 2.66 -4.57 -15.11
C VAL A 238 4.04 -5.18 -15.32
N GLU A 239 4.30 -5.76 -16.49
CA GLU A 239 5.61 -6.30 -16.85
C GLU A 239 6.68 -5.21 -16.85
N TYR A 240 6.36 -4.03 -17.40
CA TYR A 240 7.27 -2.89 -17.39
C TYR A 240 7.63 -2.50 -15.96
N THR A 241 6.64 -2.27 -15.09
CA THR A 241 6.84 -1.84 -13.71
C THR A 241 7.66 -2.87 -12.92
N LEU A 242 7.34 -4.15 -13.06
CA LEU A 242 8.05 -5.24 -12.38
C LEU A 242 9.52 -5.33 -12.81
N ASN A 243 9.79 -5.16 -14.10
CA ASN A 243 11.14 -5.19 -14.63
C ASN A 243 11.91 -3.93 -14.26
N PHE A 244 11.27 -2.78 -14.34
CA PHE A 244 11.86 -1.50 -13.93
C PHE A 244 12.33 -1.53 -12.48
N ASP A 245 11.47 -1.97 -11.55
CA ASP A 245 11.84 -2.04 -10.14
C ASP A 245 12.93 -3.08 -9.88
N ARG A 246 12.91 -4.22 -10.57
CA ARG A 246 13.99 -5.22 -10.46
C ARG A 246 15.35 -4.60 -10.84
N GLU A 247 15.42 -3.92 -11.96
CA GLU A 247 16.64 -3.27 -12.43
C GLU A 247 17.06 -2.12 -11.52
N LEU A 248 16.10 -1.34 -11.06
CA LEU A 248 16.33 -0.23 -10.14
C LEU A 248 16.97 -0.71 -8.84
N PHE A 249 16.39 -1.71 -8.17
CA PHE A 249 16.91 -2.22 -6.91
C PHE A 249 18.23 -2.94 -7.06
N ALA A 250 18.44 -3.70 -8.15
CA ALA A 250 19.74 -4.29 -8.46
C ALA A 250 20.83 -3.22 -8.64
N SER A 251 20.55 -2.18 -9.41
CA SER A 251 21.48 -1.06 -9.64
C SER A 251 21.76 -0.26 -8.36
N LEU A 252 20.75 -0.03 -7.52
CA LEU A 252 20.94 0.60 -6.22
C LEU A 252 21.75 -0.30 -5.28
N ASN A 253 21.50 -1.59 -5.28
CA ASN A 253 22.27 -2.53 -4.47
C ASN A 253 23.74 -2.51 -4.82
N ASP A 254 24.09 -2.53 -6.12
CA ASP A 254 25.47 -2.41 -6.56
C ASP A 254 26.11 -1.08 -6.10
N GLU A 255 25.37 0.03 -6.17
CA GLU A 255 25.81 1.31 -5.64
C GLU A 255 26.09 1.22 -4.11
N PHE A 256 25.18 0.63 -3.35
CA PHE A 256 25.29 0.56 -1.89
C PHE A 256 26.37 -0.38 -1.39
N GLN A 257 26.55 -1.54 -2.03
CA GLN A 257 27.63 -2.47 -1.68
C GLN A 257 29.00 -1.87 -1.93
N ASN A 258 29.14 -1.05 -2.97
CA ASN A 258 30.37 -0.36 -3.34
C ASN A 258 30.46 1.08 -2.80
N PHE A 259 29.45 1.54 -2.04
CA PHE A 259 29.41 2.90 -1.48
C PHE A 259 30.51 3.07 -0.45
N ASP A 260 31.54 3.81 -0.80
CA ASP A 260 32.67 4.13 0.07
C ASP A 260 32.73 5.62 0.37
N GLY A 261 33.33 5.97 1.51
CA GLY A 261 33.52 7.35 1.89
C GLY A 261 32.85 7.75 3.21
N TYR A 262 32.92 9.05 3.52
CA TYR A 262 32.48 9.59 4.80
C TYR A 262 31.01 9.30 5.12
N LEU A 263 30.12 9.42 4.13
CA LEU A 263 28.68 9.17 4.32
C LEU A 263 28.40 7.72 4.66
N ALA A 264 29.03 6.76 3.94
CA ALA A 264 28.86 5.34 4.24
C ALA A 264 29.29 5.00 5.68
N LYS A 265 30.44 5.50 6.10
CA LYS A 265 30.94 5.37 7.48
C LYS A 265 30.00 6.01 8.50
N ALA A 266 29.50 7.22 8.20
CA ALA A 266 28.60 7.92 9.11
C ALA A 266 27.25 7.21 9.28
N VAL A 267 26.71 6.63 8.22
CA VAL A 267 25.38 5.96 8.24
C VAL A 267 25.47 4.55 8.79
N PHE A 268 26.36 3.73 8.24
CA PHE A 268 26.36 2.30 8.55
C PHE A 268 27.28 1.95 9.73
N GLU A 269 28.53 2.46 9.76
CA GLU A 269 29.49 2.12 10.82
C GLU A 269 29.15 2.84 12.13
N LYS A 270 28.87 4.16 12.11
CA LYS A 270 28.56 4.93 13.33
C LYS A 270 27.27 4.48 13.99
N GLN A 271 26.28 4.04 13.22
CA GLN A 271 25.01 3.55 13.73
C GLN A 271 25.03 2.04 14.02
N ASN A 272 26.14 1.38 13.74
CA ASN A 272 26.29 -0.10 13.84
C ASN A 272 25.15 -0.86 13.14
N LYS A 273 24.74 -0.35 11.98
CA LYS A 273 23.69 -0.96 11.13
C LYS A 273 24.34 -1.70 9.96
N PRO A 274 23.86 -2.88 9.62
CA PRO A 274 24.28 -3.55 8.39
C PRO A 274 23.85 -2.70 7.17
N ARG A 275 24.61 -2.80 6.10
CA ARG A 275 24.17 -2.25 4.80
C ARG A 275 22.94 -3.04 4.36
N PRO A 276 21.85 -2.36 3.92
CA PRO A 276 20.70 -3.07 3.41
C PRO A 276 21.04 -3.80 2.11
N ASP A 277 20.51 -4.99 1.91
CA ASP A 277 20.46 -5.64 0.62
C ASP A 277 19.19 -5.18 -0.10
N LEU A 278 19.33 -4.36 -1.13
CA LEU A 278 18.18 -3.81 -1.84
C LEU A 278 17.55 -4.84 -2.79
N ASN A 279 18.24 -5.92 -3.13
CA ASN A 279 17.62 -7.05 -3.81
C ASN A 279 16.60 -7.75 -2.91
N ASP A 280 16.83 -7.78 -1.59
CA ASP A 280 15.85 -8.27 -0.62
C ASP A 280 14.62 -7.35 -0.57
N TRP A 281 14.78 -6.04 -0.73
CA TRP A 281 13.64 -5.13 -0.81
C TRP A 281 12.72 -5.52 -1.97
N PHE A 282 13.28 -5.71 -3.18
CA PHE A 282 12.51 -6.14 -4.34
C PHE A 282 11.91 -7.53 -4.15
N THR A 283 12.71 -8.49 -3.74
CA THR A 283 12.26 -9.89 -3.59
C THR A 283 11.13 -10.01 -2.58
N ASN A 284 11.24 -9.32 -1.44
CA ASN A 284 10.22 -9.39 -0.40
C ASN A 284 8.98 -8.55 -0.74
N SER A 285 9.13 -7.38 -1.38
CA SER A 285 7.97 -6.57 -1.79
C SER A 285 7.06 -7.33 -2.76
N THR A 286 7.65 -8.08 -3.67
CA THR A 286 6.90 -8.85 -4.67
C THR A 286 6.40 -10.21 -4.18
N SER A 287 6.94 -10.77 -3.08
CA SER A 287 6.63 -12.15 -2.70
C SER A 287 6.13 -12.37 -1.26
N ARG A 288 6.50 -11.54 -0.31
CA ARG A 288 6.25 -11.81 1.12
C ARG A 288 5.55 -10.67 1.86
N ASN A 289 5.83 -9.43 1.48
CA ASN A 289 5.41 -8.30 2.28
C ASN A 289 3.90 -8.06 2.24
N LEU A 290 3.20 -8.44 1.15
CA LEU A 290 1.73 -8.45 1.17
C LEU A 290 1.21 -9.40 2.26
N LEU A 291 1.78 -10.58 2.39
CA LEU A 291 1.38 -11.54 3.45
C LEU A 291 1.72 -11.01 4.86
N ARG A 292 2.85 -10.29 5.02
CA ARG A 292 3.19 -9.60 6.27
C ARG A 292 2.20 -8.47 6.58
N PHE A 293 1.83 -7.70 5.57
CA PHE A 293 0.82 -6.63 5.70
C PHE A 293 -0.52 -7.20 6.17
N LEU A 294 -0.95 -8.31 5.58
CA LEU A 294 -2.19 -8.99 5.91
C LEU A 294 -2.14 -9.82 7.22
N GLY A 295 -0.97 -9.91 7.87
CA GLY A 295 -0.78 -10.67 9.10
C GLY A 295 -0.72 -12.19 8.92
N GLU A 296 -0.54 -12.70 7.68
CA GLU A 296 -0.42 -14.14 7.39
C GLU A 296 0.93 -14.71 7.80
N ILE A 297 1.96 -13.90 7.73
CA ILE A 297 3.32 -14.24 8.17
C ILE A 297 3.90 -13.10 9.02
N ARG A 298 4.89 -13.43 9.85
CA ARG A 298 5.64 -12.47 10.66
C ARG A 298 6.85 -11.95 9.93
#